data_a55c73fdc946fdd9357baf940a9a7a7e
#
_entry.id   a55c73fdc946fdd9357baf940a9a7a7e
#
_cell.length_a   1.000
_cell.length_b   1.000
_cell.length_c   1.000
_cell.angle_alpha   90.00
_cell.angle_beta   90.00
_cell.angle_gamma   90.00
#
_symmetry.space_group_name_H-M   'P 1'
#
loop_
_entity.id
_entity.type
_entity.pdbx_description
1 polymer ?
#
loop_
_entity_poly.entity_id
_entity_poly.type
_entity_poly.pdbx_seq_one_letter_code
_entity_poly.pdbx_strand_id
1 'polypeptide(L)' 'IQAGVTDTASLRMIPASDEIKKHSLLRNPFGRLTLPEDVANVVYLLSKDEAAWINGTIIPVDGGEHIS' A
#
# COMPACT_ATOMS: atom_id res chain seq x y z
N ILE A 1 -9.46 -2.82 1.51
CA ILE A 1 -8.11 -2.21 1.46
C ILE A 1 -7.43 -2.64 0.18
N GLN A 2 -6.83 -1.69 -0.49
CA GLN A 2 -6.02 -1.93 -1.68
C GLN A 2 -4.60 -1.45 -1.41
N ALA A 3 -3.68 -2.38 -1.18
CA ALA A 3 -2.29 -2.04 -0.91
C ALA A 3 -1.57 -1.63 -2.21
N GLY A 4 -0.58 -0.76 -2.08
CA GLY A 4 0.36 -0.46 -3.16
C GLY A 4 1.40 -1.56 -3.33
N VAL A 5 2.41 -1.30 -4.17
CA VAL A 5 3.53 -2.22 -4.32
C VAL A 5 4.25 -2.31 -2.97
N THR A 6 4.23 -3.49 -2.39
CA THR A 6 4.69 -3.71 -1.02
C THR A 6 6.02 -4.44 -1.02
N ASP A 7 6.98 -3.94 -0.24
CA ASP A 7 8.30 -4.54 -0.14
C ASP A 7 8.23 -5.81 0.70
N THR A 8 8.06 -6.95 0.03
CA THR A 8 7.94 -8.26 0.64
C THR A 8 8.89 -9.25 -0.02
N ALA A 9 9.11 -10.40 0.65
CA ALA A 9 9.88 -11.48 0.06
C ALA A 9 9.23 -12.01 -1.24
N SER A 10 7.90 -12.03 -1.28
CA SER A 10 7.16 -12.47 -2.47
C SER A 10 7.44 -11.56 -3.67
N LEU A 11 7.47 -10.26 -3.46
CA LEU A 11 7.80 -9.30 -4.53
C LEU A 11 9.21 -9.55 -5.06
N ARG A 12 10.17 -9.78 -4.15
CA ARG A 12 11.57 -10.00 -4.52
C ARG A 12 11.79 -11.25 -5.34
N MET A 13 10.86 -12.21 -5.30
CA MET A 13 10.92 -13.44 -6.10
C MET A 13 10.44 -13.25 -7.54
N ILE A 14 9.80 -12.12 -7.85
CA ILE A 14 9.32 -11.83 -9.21
C ILE A 14 10.53 -11.39 -10.06
N PRO A 15 10.74 -11.97 -11.27
CA PRO A 15 11.91 -11.65 -12.09
C PRO A 15 12.06 -10.16 -12.42
N ALA A 16 10.97 -9.42 -12.58
CA ALA A 16 10.99 -7.99 -12.89
C ALA A 16 10.85 -7.11 -11.64
N SER A 17 11.15 -7.63 -10.44
CA SER A 17 10.89 -6.93 -9.18
C SER A 17 11.63 -5.58 -9.08
N ASP A 18 12.86 -5.49 -9.59
CA ASP A 18 13.64 -4.25 -9.53
C ASP A 18 12.99 -3.14 -10.37
N GLU A 19 12.46 -3.48 -11.55
CA GLU A 19 11.76 -2.52 -12.40
C GLU A 19 10.44 -2.10 -11.78
N ILE A 20 9.71 -3.04 -11.19
CA ILE A 20 8.46 -2.77 -10.49
C ILE A 20 8.71 -1.80 -9.33
N LYS A 21 9.73 -2.07 -8.52
CA LYS A 21 10.11 -1.20 -7.39
C LYS A 21 10.49 0.19 -7.88
N LYS A 22 11.32 0.28 -8.90
CA LYS A 22 11.77 1.55 -9.45
C LYS A 22 10.59 2.39 -9.95
N HIS A 23 9.68 1.77 -10.69
CA HIS A 23 8.50 2.44 -11.23
C HIS A 23 7.60 2.95 -10.11
N SER A 24 7.34 2.12 -9.09
CA SER A 24 6.53 2.50 -7.94
C SER A 24 7.17 3.63 -7.14
N LEU A 25 8.48 3.59 -6.94
CA LEU A 25 9.19 4.66 -6.24
C LEU A 25 9.07 6.00 -6.94
N LEU A 26 9.11 6.00 -8.29
CA LEU A 26 8.95 7.23 -9.08
C LEU A 26 7.54 7.81 -8.94
N ARG A 27 6.53 6.96 -8.79
CA ARG A 27 5.14 7.38 -8.69
C ARG A 27 4.70 7.71 -7.27
N ASN A 28 5.40 7.20 -6.26
CA ASN A 28 4.99 7.36 -4.88
C ASN A 28 5.42 8.72 -4.34
N PRO A 29 4.47 9.59 -3.88
CA PRO A 29 4.81 10.90 -3.33
C PRO A 29 5.73 10.86 -2.12
N PHE A 30 5.71 9.78 -1.35
CA PHE A 30 6.55 9.62 -0.17
C PHE A 30 7.94 9.06 -0.48
N GLY A 31 8.18 8.66 -1.73
CA GLY A 31 9.49 8.19 -2.17
C GLY A 31 9.91 6.83 -1.60
N ARG A 32 8.95 6.01 -1.20
CA ARG A 32 9.21 4.66 -0.71
C ARG A 32 8.08 3.70 -1.09
N LEU A 33 8.35 2.41 -1.05
CA LEU A 33 7.33 1.38 -1.24
C LEU A 33 6.43 1.28 -0.02
N THR A 34 5.23 0.72 -0.21
CA THR A 34 4.36 0.34 0.89
C THR A 34 5.03 -0.77 1.70
N LEU A 35 4.94 -0.67 3.01
CA LEU A 35 5.43 -1.69 3.93
C LEU A 35 4.24 -2.46 4.51
N PRO A 36 4.44 -3.72 4.94
CA PRO A 36 3.38 -4.46 5.61
C PRO A 36 2.78 -3.71 6.81
N GLU A 37 3.60 -2.96 7.55
CA GLU A 37 3.14 -2.16 8.68
C GLU A 37 2.15 -1.07 8.26
N ASP A 38 2.28 -0.50 7.06
CA ASP A 38 1.36 0.52 6.57
C ASP A 38 -0.05 -0.05 6.45
N VAL A 39 -0.15 -1.26 5.90
CA VAL A 39 -1.43 -1.95 5.75
C VAL A 39 -1.96 -2.39 7.12
N ALA A 40 -1.11 -2.94 7.97
CA ALA A 40 -1.50 -3.38 9.31
C ALA A 40 -2.05 -2.21 10.14
N ASN A 41 -1.44 -1.03 10.05
CA ASN A 41 -1.90 0.15 10.76
C ASN A 41 -3.30 0.57 10.31
N VAL A 42 -3.59 0.48 9.01
CA VAL A 42 -4.93 0.82 8.50
C VAL A 42 -5.96 -0.21 8.93
N VAL A 43 -5.61 -1.50 8.91
CA VAL A 43 -6.49 -2.55 9.42
C VAL A 43 -6.83 -2.27 10.89
N TYR A 44 -5.84 -1.89 11.69
CA TYR A 44 -6.06 -1.53 13.09
C TYR A 44 -7.02 -0.34 13.22
N LEU A 45 -6.81 0.72 12.46
CA LEU A 45 -7.69 1.89 12.48
C LEU A 45 -9.13 1.52 12.11
N LEU A 46 -9.31 0.70 11.09
CA LEU A 46 -10.63 0.29 10.62
C LEU A 46 -11.33 -0.69 11.58
N SER A 47 -10.59 -1.30 12.49
CA SER A 47 -11.18 -2.19 13.51
C SER A 47 -11.81 -1.43 14.69
N LYS A 48 -11.59 -0.11 14.77
CA LYS A 48 -12.12 0.71 15.85
C LYS A 48 -13.58 1.07 15.61
N ASP A 49 -14.31 1.31 16.69
CA ASP A 49 -15.74 1.70 16.63
C ASP A 49 -15.94 2.98 15.82
N GLU A 50 -14.96 3.90 15.85
CA GLU A 50 -14.99 5.17 15.13
C GLU A 50 -15.03 4.98 13.62
N ALA A 51 -14.62 3.81 13.10
CA ALA A 51 -14.65 3.49 11.67
C ALA A 51 -15.97 2.82 11.24
N ALA A 52 -16.93 2.65 12.13
CA ALA A 52 -18.14 1.87 11.86
C ALA A 52 -19.00 2.41 10.70
N TRP A 53 -18.88 3.69 10.39
CA TRP A 53 -19.67 4.33 9.32
C TRP A 53 -19.04 4.16 7.94
N ILE A 54 -17.82 3.62 7.85
CA ILE A 54 -17.13 3.36 6.58
C ILE A 54 -17.65 2.06 6.01
N ASN A 55 -18.28 2.13 4.83
CA ASN A 55 -18.89 0.96 4.20
C ASN A 55 -18.91 1.09 2.68
N GLY A 56 -18.78 -0.03 1.99
CA GLY A 56 -18.94 -0.10 0.54
C GLY A 56 -17.87 0.63 -0.26
N THR A 57 -16.69 0.83 0.29
CA THR A 57 -15.60 1.54 -0.39
C THR A 57 -14.32 0.72 -0.44
N ILE A 58 -13.50 1.02 -1.44
CA ILE A 58 -12.13 0.50 -1.54
C ILE A 58 -11.20 1.60 -1.04
N ILE A 59 -10.40 1.29 -0.02
CA ILE A 59 -9.47 2.25 0.59
C ILE A 59 -8.06 1.92 0.10
N PRO A 60 -7.45 2.76 -0.75
CA PRO A 60 -6.06 2.56 -1.16
C PRO A 60 -5.11 2.84 0.01
N VAL A 61 -4.13 1.96 0.20
CA VAL A 61 -3.08 2.11 1.21
C VAL A 61 -1.75 2.00 0.46
N ASP A 62 -1.40 3.05 -0.25
CA ASP A 62 -0.29 3.07 -1.20
C ASP A 62 0.50 4.39 -1.18
N GLY A 63 0.30 5.21 -0.17
CA GLY A 63 0.97 6.50 -0.07
C GLY A 63 0.63 7.48 -1.19
N GLY A 64 -0.47 7.27 -1.89
CA GLY A 64 -0.90 8.13 -2.99
C GLY A 64 -0.34 7.73 -4.35
N GLU A 65 0.29 6.56 -4.46
CA GLU A 65 0.89 6.11 -5.73
C GLU A 65 -0.13 6.10 -6.87
N HIS A 66 -1.35 5.65 -6.63
CA HIS A 66 -2.38 5.46 -7.67
C HIS A 66 -2.92 6.78 -8.24
N ILE A 67 -2.72 7.89 -7.55
CA ILE A 67 -3.18 9.23 -7.98
C ILE A 67 -2.03 10.11 -8.50
N SER A 68 -0.86 9.54 -8.59
CA SER A 68 0.34 10.28 -9.00
C SER A 68 0.63 10.12 -10.48
#